data_4a0bce02a8e03cdf576389396b79508d
#
_entry.id   4a0bce02a8e03cdf576389396b79508d
#
_cell.length_a   1.000
_cell.length_b   1.000
_cell.length_c   1.000
_cell.angle_alpha   90.00
_cell.angle_beta   90.00
_cell.angle_gamma   90.00
#
_symmetry.space_group_name_H-M   'P 1'
#
loop_
_entity.id
_entity.type
_entity.pdbx_description
1 polymer ?
#
loop_
_entity_poly.entity_id
_entity_poly.type
_entity_poly.pdbx_seq_one_letter_code
_entity_poly.pdbx_strand_id
1 'polypeptide(L)'
;MVRSFSYAAFSGLDQFAGSDAGRNANADNLAAWAKLWQNSATAAFLGAYCATISADRELLPPPEQAQALFTAYLLEKALYELLYELNNRPTWLRIPIGGILSM
;
A
#
# COMPACT_ATOMS: atom_id res chain seq x y z
N MET A 1 -7.91 3.28 -1.28
CA MET A 1 -6.87 4.32 -1.18
C MET A 1 -5.56 3.78 -0.64
N VAL A 2 -5.57 3.08 0.51
CA VAL A 2 -4.32 2.56 1.11
C VAL A 2 -3.55 1.63 0.14
N ARG A 3 -4.23 0.73 -0.54
CA ARG A 3 -3.59 -0.14 -1.53
C ARG A 3 -3.04 0.62 -2.74
N SER A 4 -3.63 1.76 -3.07
CA SER A 4 -3.12 2.62 -4.14
C SER A 4 -1.74 3.17 -3.85
N PHE A 5 -1.38 3.37 -2.59
CA PHE A 5 -0.05 3.80 -2.19
C PHE A 5 1.01 2.73 -2.51
N SER A 6 0.66 1.45 -2.36
CA SER A 6 1.55 0.35 -2.78
C SER A 6 1.83 0.39 -4.28
N TYR A 7 0.80 0.60 -5.08
CA TYR A 7 0.94 0.70 -6.53
C TYR A 7 1.74 1.93 -6.94
N ALA A 8 1.49 3.07 -6.31
CA ALA A 8 2.23 4.30 -6.59
C ALA A 8 3.71 4.15 -6.22
N ALA A 9 4.01 3.57 -5.07
CA ALA A 9 5.39 3.33 -4.63
C ALA A 9 6.13 2.39 -5.58
N PHE A 10 5.49 1.30 -5.99
CA PHE A 10 6.09 0.34 -6.91
C PHE A 10 6.32 0.96 -8.29
N SER A 11 5.31 1.65 -8.84
CA SER A 11 5.40 2.30 -10.14
C SER A 11 6.49 3.38 -10.16
N GLY A 12 6.55 4.21 -9.12
CA GLY A 12 7.57 5.23 -8.97
C GLY A 12 8.98 4.64 -8.87
N LEU A 13 9.13 3.58 -8.08
CA LEU A 13 10.39 2.87 -7.94
C LEU A 13 10.86 2.28 -9.28
N ASP A 14 9.95 1.63 -10.00
CA ASP A 14 10.24 1.01 -11.29
C ASP A 14 10.67 2.05 -12.32
N GLN A 15 9.95 3.17 -12.41
CA GLN A 15 10.29 4.27 -13.31
C GLN A 15 11.64 4.90 -12.96
N PHE A 16 11.91 5.13 -11.67
CA PHE A 16 13.18 5.71 -11.25
C PHE A 16 14.35 4.77 -11.49
N ALA A 17 14.18 3.48 -11.21
CA ALA A 17 15.22 2.48 -11.47
C ALA A 17 15.58 2.37 -12.96
N GLY A 18 14.63 2.65 -13.85
CA GLY A 18 14.85 2.71 -15.28
C GLY A 18 15.51 4.00 -15.79
N SER A 19 15.63 5.03 -14.94
CA SER A 19 16.26 6.30 -15.29
C SER A 19 17.78 6.24 -15.14
N ASP A 20 18.49 7.20 -15.77
CA ASP A 20 19.95 7.27 -15.67
C ASP A 20 20.41 7.50 -14.22
N ALA A 21 19.69 8.32 -13.45
CA ALA A 21 19.97 8.54 -12.05
C ALA A 21 19.74 7.26 -11.22
N GLY A 22 18.69 6.49 -11.52
CA GLY A 22 18.36 5.27 -10.82
C GLY A 22 19.33 4.13 -11.06
N ARG A 23 19.96 4.07 -12.23
CA ARG A 23 20.95 3.03 -12.57
C ARG A 23 22.18 3.08 -11.67
N ASN A 24 22.52 4.26 -11.16
CA ASN A 24 23.68 4.47 -10.29
C ASN A 24 23.32 4.40 -8.81
N ALA A 25 22.06 4.21 -8.47
CA ALA A 25 21.56 4.12 -7.11
C ALA A 25 21.51 2.67 -6.63
N ASN A 26 21.68 2.47 -5.32
CA ASN A 26 21.53 1.16 -4.70
C ASN A 26 20.05 0.76 -4.69
N ALA A 27 19.73 -0.37 -5.33
CA ALA A 27 18.35 -0.87 -5.43
C ALA A 27 17.72 -1.14 -4.07
N ASP A 28 18.49 -1.65 -3.10
CA ASP A 28 18.00 -1.92 -1.74
C ASP A 28 17.62 -0.61 -1.02
N ASN A 29 18.42 0.45 -1.19
CA ASN A 29 18.10 1.77 -0.65
C ASN A 29 16.86 2.36 -1.29
N LEU A 30 16.69 2.21 -2.59
CA LEU A 30 15.49 2.68 -3.30
C LEU A 30 14.24 1.96 -2.81
N ALA A 31 14.31 0.65 -2.63
CA ALA A 31 13.19 -0.13 -2.10
C ALA A 31 12.83 0.29 -0.69
N ALA A 32 13.83 0.55 0.16
CA ALA A 32 13.62 1.03 1.53
C ALA A 32 12.95 2.42 1.53
N TRP A 33 13.38 3.33 0.67
CA TRP A 33 12.77 4.65 0.53
C TRP A 33 11.33 4.58 0.03
N ALA A 34 11.06 3.71 -0.95
CA ALA A 34 9.71 3.50 -1.45
C ALA A 34 8.78 2.96 -0.35
N LYS A 35 9.27 2.02 0.46
CA LYS A 35 8.50 1.48 1.59
C LYS A 35 8.25 2.53 2.67
N LEU A 36 9.25 3.34 2.97
CA LEU A 36 9.10 4.45 3.93
C LEU A 36 8.05 5.45 3.44
N TRP A 37 8.10 5.82 2.15
CA TRP A 37 7.09 6.70 1.56
C TRP A 37 5.69 6.10 1.66
N GLN A 38 5.54 4.83 1.30
CA GLN A 38 4.25 4.13 1.36
C GLN A 38 3.69 4.12 2.78
N ASN A 39 4.52 3.78 3.75
CA ASN A 39 4.11 3.73 5.16
C ASN A 39 3.73 5.12 5.68
N SER A 40 4.51 6.14 5.32
CA SER A 40 4.24 7.53 5.72
C SER A 40 2.94 8.05 5.09
N ALA A 41 2.72 7.80 3.81
CA ALA A 41 1.50 8.19 3.11
C ALA A 41 0.27 7.48 3.71
N THR A 42 0.38 6.20 4.00
CA THR A 42 -0.68 5.41 4.62
C THR A 42 -1.01 5.95 6.02
N ALA A 43 0.01 6.21 6.84
CA ALA A 43 -0.18 6.75 8.19
C ALA A 43 -0.84 8.13 8.15
N ALA A 44 -0.40 9.02 7.26
CA ALA A 44 -0.99 10.33 7.10
C ALA A 44 -2.45 10.27 6.64
N PHE A 45 -2.75 9.41 5.67
CA PHE A 45 -4.11 9.21 5.18
C PHE A 45 -5.02 8.67 6.28
N LEU A 46 -4.61 7.60 6.96
CA LEU A 46 -5.42 6.98 8.00
C LEU A 46 -5.61 7.89 9.20
N GLY A 47 -4.56 8.64 9.58
CA GLY A 47 -4.66 9.61 10.67
C GLY A 47 -5.67 10.70 10.37
N ALA A 48 -5.62 11.28 9.17
CA ALA A 48 -6.57 12.31 8.75
C ALA A 48 -7.99 11.76 8.62
N TYR A 49 -8.14 10.56 8.07
CA TYR A 49 -9.43 9.88 7.92
C TYR A 49 -10.08 9.63 9.28
N CYS A 50 -9.34 9.03 10.21
CA CYS A 50 -9.84 8.75 11.57
C CYS A 50 -10.17 10.04 12.34
N ALA A 51 -9.34 11.09 12.20
CA ALA A 51 -9.61 12.37 12.84
C ALA A 51 -10.89 13.01 12.32
N THR A 52 -11.16 12.89 11.00
CA THR A 52 -12.35 13.44 10.38
C THR A 52 -13.63 12.71 10.82
N ILE A 53 -13.61 11.38 10.82
CA ILE A 53 -14.82 10.58 11.14
C ILE A 53 -15.00 10.34 12.64
N SER A 54 -13.99 10.58 13.48
CA SER A 54 -14.12 10.45 14.93
C SER A 54 -15.08 11.47 15.54
N ALA A 55 -15.41 12.54 14.82
CA ALA A 55 -16.45 13.48 15.21
C ALA A 55 -17.85 12.81 15.26
N ASP A 56 -18.04 11.72 14.50
CA ASP A 56 -19.25 10.91 14.55
C ASP A 56 -18.87 9.50 15.02
N ARG A 57 -19.11 9.23 16.32
CA ARG A 57 -18.73 7.96 16.95
C ARG A 57 -19.50 6.76 16.40
N GLU A 58 -20.62 6.98 15.70
CA GLU A 58 -21.40 5.91 15.10
C GLU A 58 -20.75 5.33 13.85
N LEU A 59 -19.84 6.07 13.20
CA LEU A 59 -19.18 5.64 11.98
C LEU A 59 -17.97 4.73 12.21
N LEU A 60 -17.39 4.75 13.42
CA LEU A 60 -16.23 3.92 13.74
C LEU A 60 -16.57 2.91 14.85
N PRO A 61 -16.28 1.62 14.63
CA PRO A 61 -16.34 0.64 15.70
C PRO A 61 -15.21 0.89 16.72
N PRO A 62 -15.22 0.19 17.88
CA PRO A 62 -14.11 0.26 18.82
C PRO A 62 -12.76 -0.02 18.15
N PRO A 63 -11.63 0.58 18.63
CA PRO A 63 -10.33 0.50 17.95
C PRO A 63 -9.88 -0.92 17.60
N GLU A 64 -10.10 -1.90 18.46
CA GLU A 64 -9.71 -3.28 18.19
C GLU A 64 -10.49 -3.89 17.05
N GLN A 65 -11.81 -3.63 17.00
CA GLN A 65 -12.66 -4.09 15.90
C GLN A 65 -12.36 -3.35 14.61
N ALA A 66 -12.06 -2.05 14.70
CA ALA A 66 -11.69 -1.24 13.54
C ALA A 66 -10.40 -1.77 12.90
N GLN A 67 -9.41 -2.15 13.71
CA GLN A 67 -8.16 -2.71 13.20
C GLN A 67 -8.39 -4.07 12.53
N ALA A 68 -9.19 -4.94 13.14
CA ALA A 68 -9.51 -6.25 12.55
C ALA A 68 -10.24 -6.11 11.21
N LEU A 69 -11.22 -5.22 11.14
CA LEU A 69 -11.95 -4.94 9.91
C LEU A 69 -11.03 -4.35 8.83
N PHE A 70 -10.16 -3.43 9.21
CA PHE A 70 -9.21 -2.81 8.29
C PHE A 70 -8.28 -3.86 7.68
N THR A 71 -7.72 -4.76 8.51
CA THR A 71 -6.87 -5.84 8.05
C THR A 71 -7.64 -6.78 7.10
N ALA A 72 -8.88 -7.12 7.44
CA ALA A 72 -9.72 -7.97 6.59
C ALA A 72 -10.00 -7.33 5.23
N TYR A 73 -10.31 -6.04 5.19
CA TYR A 73 -10.54 -5.32 3.93
C TYR A 73 -9.26 -5.17 3.11
N LEU A 74 -8.11 -4.95 3.76
CA LEU A 74 -6.82 -4.93 3.06
C LEU A 74 -6.52 -6.27 2.40
N LEU A 75 -6.76 -7.37 3.12
CA LEU A 75 -6.56 -8.72 2.60
C LEU A 75 -7.50 -9.01 1.43
N GLU A 76 -8.79 -8.69 1.58
CA GLU A 76 -9.78 -8.84 0.52
C GLU A 76 -9.37 -8.07 -0.73
N LYS A 77 -8.96 -6.82 -0.57
CA LYS A 77 -8.52 -5.99 -1.69
C LYS A 77 -7.25 -6.55 -2.34
N ALA A 78 -6.29 -7.00 -1.55
CA ALA A 78 -5.05 -7.58 -2.07
C ALA A 78 -5.33 -8.89 -2.83
N LEU A 79 -6.26 -9.72 -2.38
CA LEU A 79 -6.67 -10.93 -3.09
C LEU A 79 -7.37 -10.59 -4.40
N TYR A 80 -8.23 -9.57 -4.41
CA TYR A 80 -8.85 -9.07 -5.63
C TYR A 80 -7.81 -8.58 -6.63
N GLU A 81 -6.84 -7.81 -6.15
CA GLU A 81 -5.73 -7.31 -6.99
C GLU A 81 -4.90 -8.48 -7.55
N LEU A 82 -4.65 -9.50 -6.74
CA LEU A 82 -3.92 -10.70 -7.17
C LEU A 82 -4.60 -11.36 -8.36
N LEU A 83 -5.91 -11.56 -8.27
CA LEU A 83 -6.68 -12.14 -9.36
C LEU A 83 -6.68 -11.25 -10.59
N TYR A 84 -6.84 -9.95 -10.40
CA TYR A 84 -6.85 -8.96 -11.49
C TYR A 84 -5.49 -8.95 -12.23
N GLU A 85 -4.39 -8.89 -11.49
CA GLU A 85 -3.05 -8.83 -12.08
C GLU A 85 -2.66 -10.15 -12.76
N LEU A 86 -3.09 -11.28 -12.20
CA LEU A 86 -2.87 -12.59 -12.82
C LEU A 86 -3.51 -12.67 -14.21
N ASN A 87 -4.69 -12.07 -14.37
CA ASN A 87 -5.43 -12.09 -15.63
C ASN A 87 -5.03 -10.97 -16.60
N ASN A 88 -4.44 -9.88 -16.13
CA ASN A 88 -4.21 -8.69 -16.94
C ASN A 88 -2.72 -8.28 -17.01
N ARG A 89 -2.00 -8.29 -15.87
CA ARG A 89 -0.61 -7.81 -15.80
C ARG A 89 0.23 -8.71 -14.89
N PRO A 90 0.59 -9.94 -15.34
CA PRO A 90 1.32 -10.88 -14.47
C PRO A 90 2.62 -10.33 -13.87
N THR A 91 3.28 -9.40 -14.55
CA THR A 91 4.51 -8.77 -14.03
C THR A 91 4.28 -7.89 -12.79
N TRP A 92 3.02 -7.53 -12.52
CA TRP A 92 2.63 -6.71 -11.37
C TRP A 92 2.16 -7.54 -10.17
N LEU A 93 2.17 -8.88 -10.28
CA LEU A 93 1.75 -9.78 -9.20
C LEU A 93 2.48 -9.57 -7.89
N ARG A 94 3.74 -9.13 -7.95
CA ARG A 94 4.55 -8.87 -6.75
C ARG A 94 3.99 -7.78 -5.84
N ILE A 95 3.14 -6.88 -6.36
CA ILE A 95 2.52 -5.83 -5.53
C ILE A 95 1.51 -6.43 -4.55
N PRO A 96 0.45 -7.13 -5.02
CA PRO A 96 -0.49 -7.76 -4.09
C PRO A 96 0.16 -8.88 -3.27
N ILE A 97 1.08 -9.65 -3.83
CA ILE A 97 1.79 -10.69 -3.07
C ILE A 97 2.59 -10.06 -1.94
N GLY A 98 3.38 -9.01 -2.23
CA GLY A 98 4.12 -8.28 -1.23
C GLY A 98 3.22 -7.68 -0.15
N GLY A 99 2.06 -7.18 -0.54
CA GLY A 99 1.06 -6.66 0.40
C GLY A 99 0.56 -7.74 1.36
N ILE A 100 0.22 -8.91 0.85
CA ILE A 100 -0.25 -10.04 1.66
C ILE A 100 0.85 -10.51 2.62
N LEU A 101 2.08 -10.66 2.13
CA LEU A 101 3.21 -11.12 2.94
C LEU A 101 3.61 -10.13 4.03
N SER A 102 3.31 -8.84 3.86
CA SER A 102 3.64 -7.81 4.84
C SER A 102 2.52 -7.60 5.88
N MET A 103 1.40 -8.26 5.74
CA MET A 103 0.34 -8.28 6.74
C MET A 103 0.70 -9.24 7.87
#